data_d540dabbc99adbd0355b9e955c57d8bf
#
_entry.id   d540dabbc99adbd0355b9e955c57d8bf
#
_cell.length_a   1.000
_cell.length_b   1.000
_cell.length_c   1.000
_cell.angle_alpha   90.00
_cell.angle_beta   90.00
_cell.angle_gamma   90.00
#
_symmetry.space_group_name_H-M   'P 1'
#
loop_
_entity.id
_entity.type
_entity.pdbx_description
1 polymer ?
#
loop_
_entity_poly.entity_id
_entity_poly.type
_entity_poly.pdbx_seq_one_letter_code
_entity_poly.pdbx_strand_id
1 'polypeptide(L)' 'METLFKSAIESSKRTSVTTLFAQHGFKIAMTDFDDVVFEKDNIKVCAHFDFDSNLTSVQVLPK' A
#
# COMPACT_ATOMS: atom_id res chain seq x y z
N MET A 1 11.10 -4.81 -3.84
CA MET A 1 9.81 -4.84 -3.14
C MET A 1 9.95 -4.80 -1.63
N GLU A 2 10.87 -5.55 -1.04
CA GLU A 2 11.06 -5.51 0.41
C GLU A 2 11.38 -4.12 0.94
N THR A 3 12.24 -3.38 0.25
CA THR A 3 12.60 -2.02 0.66
C THR A 3 11.37 -1.10 0.63
N LEU A 4 10.54 -1.24 -0.39
CA LEU A 4 9.31 -0.45 -0.51
C LEU A 4 8.35 -0.77 0.65
N PHE A 5 8.14 -2.05 0.93
CA PHE A 5 7.23 -2.47 2.00
C PHE A 5 7.73 -2.01 3.36
N LYS A 6 9.02 -2.13 3.61
CA LYS A 6 9.62 -1.66 4.85
C LYS A 6 9.43 -0.15 5.02
N SER A 7 9.70 0.62 3.96
CA SER A 7 9.51 2.06 3.99
C SER A 7 8.04 2.44 4.20
N ALA A 8 7.12 1.69 3.58
CA ALA A 8 5.69 1.91 3.77
C ALA A 8 5.28 1.69 5.23
N ILE A 9 5.75 0.62 5.84
CA ILE A 9 5.45 0.30 7.23
C ILE A 9 6.03 1.38 8.16
N GLU A 10 7.23 1.85 7.89
CA GLU A 10 7.86 2.92 8.65
C GLU A 10 7.12 4.25 8.52
N SER A 11 6.62 4.55 7.32
CA SER A 11 5.84 5.76 7.07
C SER A 11 4.49 5.75 7.77
N SER A 12 3.89 4.60 7.87
CA SER A 12 2.66 4.21 8.56
C SER A 12 1.37 4.96 8.19
N LYS A 13 1.39 6.23 7.88
CA LYS A 13 0.17 6.99 7.56
C LYS A 13 -0.31 6.72 6.13
N ARG A 14 -1.62 6.63 5.95
CA ARG A 14 -2.24 6.29 4.66
C ARG A 14 -1.77 7.20 3.52
N THR A 15 -1.73 8.51 3.74
CA THR A 15 -1.30 9.45 2.71
C THR A 15 0.15 9.23 2.33
N SER A 16 1.02 9.05 3.33
CA SER A 16 2.45 8.82 3.11
C SER A 16 2.69 7.50 2.37
N VAL A 17 1.97 6.46 2.75
CA VAL A 17 2.07 5.14 2.12
C VAL A 17 1.62 5.23 0.66
N THR A 18 0.49 5.88 0.40
CA THR A 18 -0.03 6.06 -0.95
C THR A 18 0.97 6.80 -1.84
N THR A 19 1.55 7.88 -1.31
CA THR A 19 2.56 8.65 -2.03
C THR A 19 3.79 7.81 -2.35
N LEU A 20 4.23 7.01 -1.38
CA LEU A 20 5.41 6.15 -1.54
C LEU A 20 5.18 5.12 -2.66
N PHE A 21 4.03 4.46 -2.66
CA PHE A 21 3.70 3.51 -3.72
C PHE A 21 3.62 4.19 -5.09
N ALA A 22 3.03 5.39 -5.14
CA ALA A 22 2.96 6.15 -6.39
C ALA A 22 4.35 6.49 -6.93
N GLN A 23 5.27 6.85 -6.05
CA GLN A 23 6.66 7.15 -6.44
C GLN A 23 7.37 5.93 -7.03
N HIS A 24 6.93 4.73 -6.66
CA HIS A 24 7.48 3.48 -7.19
C HIS A 24 6.72 2.96 -8.41
N GLY A 25 5.84 3.78 -8.97
CA GLY A 25 5.13 3.44 -10.21
C GLY A 25 3.83 2.68 -10.02
N PHE A 26 3.39 2.50 -8.79
CA PHE A 26 2.11 1.84 -8.52
C PHE A 26 0.94 2.79 -8.75
N LYS A 27 -0.18 2.21 -9.18
CA LYS A 27 -1.45 2.93 -9.32
C LYS A 27 -2.43 2.36 -8.31
N ILE A 28 -3.39 3.18 -7.89
CA ILE A 28 -4.46 2.70 -7.04
C ILE A 28 -5.45 1.93 -7.91
N ALA A 29 -5.60 0.65 -7.62
CA ALA A 29 -6.56 -0.20 -8.33
C ALA A 29 -7.92 -0.19 -7.65
N MET A 30 -7.93 -0.09 -6.31
CA MET A 30 -9.16 -0.08 -5.53
C MET A 30 -8.89 0.61 -4.19
N THR A 31 -9.87 1.36 -3.71
CA THR A 31 -9.84 1.90 -2.35
C THR A 31 -11.08 1.43 -1.62
N ASP A 32 -10.91 1.05 -0.37
CA ASP A 32 -11.99 0.71 0.52
C ASP A 32 -11.77 1.45 1.83
N PHE A 33 -12.66 1.26 2.78
CA PHE A 33 -12.62 1.98 4.04
C PHE A 33 -11.29 1.79 4.77
N ASP A 34 -10.83 0.54 4.87
CA ASP A 34 -9.61 0.19 5.58
C ASP A 34 -8.49 -0.30 4.67
N ASP A 35 -8.76 -0.46 3.37
CA ASP A 35 -7.84 -1.09 2.45
C ASP A 35 -7.61 -0.24 1.23
N VAL A 36 -6.38 -0.28 0.73
CA VAL A 36 -6.03 0.28 -0.58
C VAL A 36 -5.28 -0.80 -1.35
N VAL A 37 -5.72 -1.08 -2.56
CA VAL A 37 -5.03 -2.02 -3.44
C VAL A 37 -4.25 -1.22 -4.48
N PHE A 38 -2.96 -1.47 -4.54
CA PHE A 38 -2.05 -0.87 -5.52
C PHE A 38 -1.71 -1.90 -6.58
N GLU A 39 -1.50 -1.43 -7.80
CA GLU A 39 -1.20 -2.31 -8.94
C GLU A 39 -0.04 -1.75 -9.75
N LYS A 40 0.84 -2.65 -10.17
CA LYS A 40 1.95 -2.35 -11.08
C LYS A 40 2.39 -3.63 -11.76
N ASP A 41 2.46 -3.63 -13.09
CA ASP A 41 3.03 -4.75 -13.87
C ASP A 41 2.48 -6.13 -13.46
N ASN A 42 1.16 -6.24 -13.33
CA ASN A 42 0.47 -7.47 -12.93
C ASN A 42 0.68 -7.87 -11.47
N ILE A 43 1.29 -7.00 -10.68
CA ILE A 43 1.43 -7.21 -9.24
C ILE A 43 0.36 -6.37 -8.54
N LYS A 44 -0.37 -7.00 -7.62
CA LYS A 44 -1.33 -6.29 -6.76
C LYS A 44 -0.91 -6.42 -5.31
N VAL A 45 -0.93 -5.29 -4.62
CA VAL A 45 -0.55 -5.21 -3.21
C VAL A 45 -1.69 -4.57 -2.44
N CYS A 46 -2.13 -5.25 -1.39
CA CYS A 46 -3.17 -4.72 -0.52
C CYS A 46 -2.52 -4.14 0.75
N ALA A 47 -2.77 -2.88 1.01
CA ALA A 47 -2.34 -2.22 2.24
C ALA A 47 -3.55 -2.03 3.13
N HIS A 48 -3.47 -2.52 4.36
CA HIS A 48 -4.55 -2.44 5.34
C HIS A 48 -4.21 -1.40 6.40
N PHE A 49 -5.18 -0.52 6.70
CA PHE A 49 -5.02 0.58 7.64
C PHE A 49 -6.00 0.46 8.80
N ASP A 50 -5.63 1.04 9.95
CA ASP A 50 -6.51 1.08 11.11
C ASP A 50 -7.36 2.38 11.11
N PHE A 51 -8.11 2.61 12.19
CA PHE A 51 -8.96 3.78 12.35
C PHE A 51 -8.21 5.10 12.26
N ASP A 52 -6.94 5.11 12.67
CA ASP A 52 -6.12 6.31 12.66
C ASP A 52 -5.36 6.48 11.35
N SER A 53 -5.70 5.68 10.35
CA SER A 53 -5.04 5.66 9.04
C SER A 53 -3.58 5.24 9.13
N ASN A 54 -3.23 4.43 10.11
CA ASN A 54 -1.91 3.83 10.23
C ASN A 54 -1.87 2.49 9.51
N LEU A 55 -0.80 2.25 8.77
CA LEU A 55 -0.63 0.98 8.07
C LEU A 55 -0.41 -0.14 9.09
N THR A 56 -1.24 -1.18 9.02
CA THR A 56 -1.13 -2.34 9.90
C THR A 56 -0.55 -3.55 9.20
N SER A 57 -0.77 -3.68 7.90
CA SER A 57 -0.23 -4.80 7.14
C SER A 57 -0.17 -4.48 5.65
N VAL A 58 0.75 -5.17 4.97
CA VAL A 58 0.89 -5.11 3.52
C VAL A 58 0.95 -6.54 3.02
N GLN A 59 0.16 -6.85 2.00
CA GLN A 59 0.07 -8.20 1.46
C GLN A 59 0.10 -8.17 -0.05
N VAL A 60 0.95 -9.00 -0.65
CA VAL A 60 0.97 -9.18 -2.10
C VAL A 60 -0.14 -10.17 -2.45
N LEU A 61 -1.03 -9.76 -3.33
CA LEU A 61 -2.16 -10.58 -3.72
C LEU A 61 -1.77 -11.53 -4.86
N PRO A 62 -2.27 -12.77 -4.84
CA PRO A 62 -2.07 -13.67 -5.97
C PRO A 62 -2.83 -13.15 -7.20
N LYS A 63 -2.34 -13.50 -8.35
CA LYS A 63 -3.02 -13.16 -9.60
C LYS A 63 -4.32 -13.94 -9.74
#